data_456d7747b1a24b094769d8e8ef3761d5
#
_entry.id   456d7747b1a24b094769d8e8ef3761d5
#
_cell.length_a   1.000
_cell.length_b   1.000
_cell.length_c   1.000
_cell.angle_alpha   90.00
_cell.angle_beta   90.00
_cell.angle_gamma   90.00
#
_symmetry.space_group_name_H-M   'P 1'
#
loop_
_entity.id
_entity.type
_entity.pdbx_description
1 polymer ?
#
loop_
_entity_poly.entity_id
_entity_poly.type
_entity_poly.pdbx_seq_one_letter_code
_entity_poly.pdbx_strand_id
1 'polypeptide(L)' 'MENNISLKDGDKCKVIGGTHTGKSGTVTDINTSKTGHITITVVQENGVRFKTLGKNVAVV' A
#
# COMPACT_ATOMS: atom_id res chain seq x y z
N MET A 1 -14.10 11.43 -11.53
CA MET A 1 -13.88 10.60 -11.52
C MET A 1 -13.38 10.08 -10.54
N GLU A 2 -13.35 9.45 -10.19
CA GLU A 2 -13.00 8.95 -9.29
C GLU A 2 -12.06 8.25 -9.24
N ASN A 3 -11.30 8.16 -8.74
CA ASN A 3 -10.43 7.51 -8.65
C ASN A 3 -10.32 6.74 -7.69
N ASN A 4 -10.76 5.91 -7.50
CA ASN A 4 -10.68 5.10 -6.59
C ASN A 4 -9.61 4.25 -6.68
N ILE A 5 -8.75 4.20 -5.81
CA ILE A 5 -7.77 3.31 -5.71
C ILE A 5 -8.30 2.12 -5.10
N SER A 6 -8.50 1.12 -5.79
CA SER A 6 -8.97 -0.08 -5.26
C SER A 6 -7.81 -0.98 -5.00
N LEU A 7 -7.23 -0.88 -3.86
CA LEU A 7 -6.19 -1.79 -3.44
C LEU A 7 -6.82 -3.10 -2.98
N LYS A 8 -6.21 -4.20 -3.35
CA LYS A 8 -6.67 -5.51 -2.93
C LYS A 8 -5.52 -6.28 -2.36
N ASP A 9 -5.84 -7.18 -1.43
CA ASP A 9 -4.86 -8.10 -0.89
C ASP A 9 -4.25 -8.90 -2.04
N GLY A 10 -2.97 -8.91 -2.14
CA GLY A 10 -2.27 -9.61 -3.23
C GLY A 10 -1.87 -8.74 -4.40
N ASP A 11 -2.32 -7.49 -4.44
CA ASP A 11 -1.92 -6.60 -5.52
C ASP A 11 -0.45 -6.21 -5.38
N LYS A 12 0.20 -6.07 -6.50
CA LYS A 12 1.57 -5.55 -6.48
C LYS A 12 1.53 -4.04 -6.51
N CYS A 13 2.39 -3.41 -5.74
CA CYS A 13 2.40 -1.97 -5.63
C CYS A 13 3.81 -1.42 -5.49
N LYS A 14 3.93 -0.13 -5.72
CA LYS A 14 5.16 0.59 -5.52
C LYS A 14 4.87 1.78 -4.64
N VAL A 15 5.71 2.03 -3.64
CA VAL A 15 5.53 3.16 -2.74
C VAL A 15 6.04 4.42 -3.44
N ILE A 16 5.16 5.40 -3.56
CA ILE A 16 5.45 6.62 -4.29
C ILE A 16 5.53 7.83 -3.38
N GLY A 17 5.29 7.67 -2.09
CA GLY A 17 5.38 8.78 -1.14
C GLY A 17 5.68 8.29 0.25
N GLY A 18 6.11 9.19 1.11
CA GLY A 18 6.40 8.89 2.51
C GLY A 18 7.80 8.33 2.70
N THR A 19 8.01 7.78 3.89
CA THR A 19 9.33 7.30 4.31
C THR A 19 9.84 6.14 3.46
N HIS A 20 8.92 5.34 2.93
CA HIS A 20 9.31 4.12 2.20
C HIS A 20 9.30 4.31 0.69
N THR A 21 9.34 5.55 0.21
CA THR A 21 9.30 5.85 -1.23
C THR A 21 10.37 5.05 -1.98
N GLY A 22 9.96 4.46 -3.08
CA GLY A 22 10.86 3.68 -3.92
C GLY A 22 10.84 2.20 -3.66
N LYS A 23 10.22 1.78 -2.56
CA LYS A 23 10.11 0.36 -2.27
C LYS A 23 8.89 -0.21 -2.96
N SER A 24 8.90 -1.49 -3.22
CA SER A 24 7.76 -2.15 -3.86
C SER A 24 7.53 -3.51 -3.22
N GLY A 25 6.37 -4.04 -3.42
CA GLY A 25 6.02 -5.33 -2.88
C GLY A 25 4.58 -5.68 -3.13
N THR A 26 4.05 -6.56 -2.31
CA THR A 26 2.68 -7.04 -2.43
C THR A 26 1.83 -6.48 -1.28
N VAL A 27 0.68 -5.97 -1.61
CA VAL A 27 -0.26 -5.42 -0.64
C VAL A 27 -0.88 -6.55 0.18
N THR A 28 -0.93 -6.36 1.48
CA THR A 28 -1.64 -7.29 2.35
C THR A 28 -2.17 -6.52 3.56
N ASP A 29 -3.08 -7.12 4.32
CA ASP A 29 -3.62 -6.53 5.56
C ASP A 29 -4.14 -5.11 5.37
N ILE A 30 -5.07 -4.96 4.45
CA ILE A 30 -5.66 -3.65 4.20
C ILE A 30 -6.61 -3.31 5.33
N ASN A 31 -6.41 -2.15 5.95
CA ASN A 31 -7.26 -1.69 7.04
C ASN A 31 -7.73 -0.27 6.77
N THR A 32 -8.96 0.01 7.14
CA THR A 32 -9.51 1.36 7.03
C THR A 32 -9.72 1.90 8.44
N SER A 33 -9.16 3.06 8.72
CA SER A 33 -9.31 3.66 10.03
C SER A 33 -10.68 4.35 10.13
N LYS A 34 -11.06 4.73 11.34
CA LYS A 34 -12.31 5.44 11.55
C LYS A 34 -12.38 6.76 10.81
N THR A 35 -11.24 7.35 10.56
CA THR A 35 -11.19 8.63 9.88
C THR A 35 -11.14 8.47 8.36
N GLY A 36 -11.23 7.25 7.88
CA GLY A 36 -11.24 7.00 6.44
C GLY A 36 -9.88 6.81 5.80
N HIS A 37 -8.83 6.80 6.59
CA HIS A 37 -7.50 6.53 6.05
C HIS A 37 -7.31 5.03 5.87
N ILE A 38 -6.73 4.66 4.75
CA ILE A 38 -6.44 3.27 4.46
C ILE A 38 -4.98 3.01 4.74
N THR A 39 -4.70 1.99 5.52
CA THR A 39 -3.34 1.55 5.76
C THR A 39 -3.19 0.14 5.22
N ILE A 40 -2.01 -0.15 4.73
CA ILE A 40 -1.72 -1.46 4.16
C ILE A 40 -0.37 -1.93 4.67
N THR A 41 -0.15 -3.22 4.59
CA THR A 41 1.17 -3.79 4.80
C THR A 41 1.73 -4.18 3.45
N VAL A 42 2.95 -3.81 3.17
CA VAL A 42 3.63 -4.17 1.93
C VAL A 42 4.68 -5.21 2.26
N VAL A 43 4.63 -6.35 1.58
CA VAL A 43 5.60 -7.43 1.76
C VAL A 43 6.53 -7.40 0.56
N GLN A 44 7.79 -7.11 0.80
CA GLN A 44 8.77 -7.07 -0.27
C GLN A 44 9.21 -8.47 -0.65
N GLU A 45 9.84 -8.60 -1.79
CA GLU A 45 10.28 -9.91 -2.26
C GLU A 45 11.26 -10.59 -1.32
N ASN A 46 12.03 -9.79 -0.60
CA ASN A 46 12.99 -10.34 0.36
C ASN A 46 12.32 -10.72 1.68
N GLY A 47 11.00 -10.61 1.77
CA GLY A 47 10.28 -10.98 2.99
C GLY A 47 10.14 -9.87 4.00
N VAL A 48 10.73 -8.72 3.77
CA VAL A 48 10.62 -7.61 4.70
C VAL A 48 9.26 -6.95 4.53
N ARG A 49 8.58 -6.70 5.63
CA ARG A 49 7.27 -6.06 5.61
C ARG A 49 7.31 -4.72 6.25
N PHE A 50 6.48 -3.83 5.79
CA PHE A 50 6.31 -2.55 6.44
C PHE A 50 4.89 -2.05 6.21
N LYS A 51 4.44 -1.14 7.06
CA LYS A 51 3.12 -0.55 6.92
C LYS A 51 3.25 0.83 6.30
N THR A 52 2.30 1.18 5.47
CA THR A 52 2.27 2.50 4.88
C THR A 52 0.82 2.86 4.58
N LEU A 53 0.59 4.11 4.24
CA LEU A 53 -0.75 4.56 3.87
C LEU A 53 -1.07 4.12 2.45
N GLY A 54 -2.32 3.75 2.22
CA GLY A 54 -2.75 3.35 0.89
C GLY A 54 -2.53 4.42 -0.16
N LYS A 55 -2.66 5.69 0.22
CA LYS A 55 -2.45 6.80 -0.72
C LYS A 55 -1.01 6.97 -1.13
N ASN A 56 -0.09 6.34 -0.41
CA ASN A 56 1.34 6.45 -0.70
C ASN A 56 1.84 5.39 -1.66
N VAL A 57 0.98 4.56 -2.19
CA VAL A 57 1.38 3.50 -3.11
C VAL A 57 0.58 3.58 -4.39
N ALA A 58 1.15 3.04 -5.43
CA ALA A 58 0.47 2.90 -6.72
C ALA A 58 0.48 1.44 -7.10
N VAL A 59 -0.64 0.95 -7.57
CA VAL A 59 -0.73 -0.43 -8.05
C VAL A 59 -0.02 -0.51 -9.40
N VAL A 60 0.82 -1.49 -9.57
CA VAL A 60 1.58 -1.64 -10.81
C VAL A 60 1.16 -2.88 -11.57
#